data_6e91335ab05103f6e3885b76fb4056f8
#
_entry.id   6e91335ab05103f6e3885b76fb4056f8
#
_cell.length_a   1.000
_cell.length_b   1.000
_cell.length_c   1.000
_cell.angle_alpha   90.00
_cell.angle_beta   90.00
_cell.angle_gamma   90.00
#
_symmetry.space_group_name_H-M   'P 1'
#
loop_
_entity.id
_entity.type
_entity.pdbx_description
1 polymer ?
#
loop_
_entity_poly.entity_id
_entity_poly.type
_entity_poly.pdbx_seq_one_letter_code
_entity_poly.pdbx_strand_id
1 'polypeptide(L)'
;RMGGSKMFIEVGKKVSILDLLKGIIIQSGNDAAVAIAEYVGGTEDGFVDLMNSYAASIGMNNTTFMNSTGLPDVNHLTTASDLALLTSNFITKYPDIYALFKEKEFEYGGVTANKMNRNRLLWIDETSDGVKTGHTSSAGWCLIGSAKRPMINGENMRLITVVAGSDSQKNSFADTQRLLEYGFRYYATQKYFDVGKEYANAKVWGGKSNEIGLGVES
;
A
#
# COMPACT_ATOMS: atom_id res chain seq x y z
N ARG A 1 9.04 3.99 -26.63
CA ARG A 1 9.86 3.32 -25.59
C ARG A 1 9.42 3.87 -24.22
N MET A 2 8.98 2.99 -23.34
CA MET A 2 8.62 3.37 -21.97
C MET A 2 9.86 3.82 -21.19
N GLY A 3 9.73 4.93 -20.46
CA GLY A 3 10.79 5.46 -19.59
C GLY A 3 10.87 4.76 -18.22
N GLY A 4 11.87 5.11 -17.43
CA GLY A 4 12.02 4.65 -16.05
C GLY A 4 12.45 3.20 -15.89
N SER A 5 12.12 2.61 -14.73
CA SER A 5 12.49 1.23 -14.37
C SER A 5 11.66 0.21 -15.13
N LYS A 6 12.27 -0.95 -15.41
CA LYS A 6 11.62 -2.01 -16.21
C LYS A 6 11.87 -3.39 -15.60
N MET A 7 10.91 -4.28 -15.79
CA MET A 7 11.03 -5.72 -15.60
C MET A 7 11.62 -6.41 -16.82
N PHE A 8 11.64 -5.71 -17.99
CA PHE A 8 12.11 -6.19 -19.30
C PHE A 8 11.26 -7.32 -19.88
N ILE A 9 9.94 -7.19 -19.79
CA ILE A 9 9.02 -8.09 -20.49
C ILE A 9 9.12 -7.90 -22.01
N GLU A 10 8.91 -8.99 -22.75
CA GLU A 10 8.97 -8.99 -24.21
C GLU A 10 7.56 -8.93 -24.82
N VAL A 11 7.40 -8.11 -25.86
CA VAL A 11 6.13 -8.00 -26.58
C VAL A 11 5.74 -9.36 -27.17
N GLY A 12 4.48 -9.74 -27.00
CA GLY A 12 3.93 -11.00 -27.52
C GLY A 12 4.25 -12.24 -26.67
N LYS A 13 5.06 -12.13 -25.62
CA LYS A 13 5.27 -13.23 -24.66
C LYS A 13 4.22 -13.22 -23.57
N LYS A 14 3.78 -14.41 -23.18
CA LYS A 14 2.90 -14.58 -22.03
C LYS A 14 3.71 -14.45 -20.74
N VAL A 15 3.24 -13.60 -19.81
CA VAL A 15 3.80 -13.39 -18.48
C VAL A 15 2.70 -13.66 -17.46
N SER A 16 3.02 -14.33 -16.36
CA SER A 16 2.03 -14.56 -15.32
C SER A 16 1.67 -13.26 -14.61
N ILE A 17 0.42 -13.13 -14.13
CA ILE A 17 0.00 -11.97 -13.33
C ILE A 17 0.87 -11.84 -12.07
N LEU A 18 1.23 -12.95 -11.45
CA LEU A 18 2.09 -12.95 -10.26
C LEU A 18 3.47 -12.37 -10.55
N ASP A 19 4.09 -12.73 -11.69
CA ASP A 19 5.38 -12.17 -12.09
C ASP A 19 5.27 -10.69 -12.40
N LEU A 20 4.20 -10.25 -13.07
CA LEU A 20 3.95 -8.84 -13.32
C LEU A 20 3.80 -8.06 -12.02
N LEU A 21 3.04 -8.59 -11.04
CA LEU A 21 2.89 -7.97 -9.71
C LEU A 21 4.24 -7.87 -8.99
N LYS A 22 5.04 -8.92 -8.97
CA LYS A 22 6.40 -8.89 -8.40
C LYS A 22 7.29 -7.89 -9.12
N GLY A 23 7.22 -7.83 -10.44
CA GLY A 23 7.93 -6.83 -11.24
C GLY A 23 7.56 -5.39 -10.88
N ILE A 24 6.28 -5.10 -10.66
CA ILE A 24 5.80 -3.78 -10.22
C ILE A 24 6.27 -3.48 -8.80
N ILE A 25 6.09 -4.40 -7.88
CA ILE A 25 6.35 -4.20 -6.44
C ILE A 25 7.86 -4.06 -6.18
N ILE A 26 8.67 -4.99 -6.70
CA ILE A 26 10.08 -5.13 -6.35
C ILE A 26 10.96 -4.30 -7.29
N GLN A 27 10.76 -4.46 -8.59
CA GLN A 27 11.59 -3.81 -9.62
C GLN A 27 11.08 -2.43 -10.01
N SER A 28 9.87 -2.03 -9.60
CA SER A 28 9.17 -0.84 -10.08
C SER A 28 9.01 -0.83 -11.60
N GLY A 29 8.71 -1.99 -12.19
CA GLY A 29 8.64 -2.19 -13.64
C GLY A 29 7.47 -1.46 -14.27
N ASN A 30 7.75 -0.37 -15.00
CA ASN A 30 6.72 0.40 -15.71
C ASN A 30 6.08 -0.42 -16.83
N ASP A 31 6.87 -1.24 -17.54
CA ASP A 31 6.40 -2.18 -18.55
C ASP A 31 5.42 -3.20 -17.98
N ALA A 32 5.69 -3.73 -16.80
CA ALA A 32 4.79 -4.64 -16.10
C ALA A 32 3.49 -3.93 -15.66
N ALA A 33 3.59 -2.67 -15.21
CA ALA A 33 2.43 -1.86 -14.82
C ALA A 33 1.49 -1.62 -15.99
N VAL A 34 2.03 -1.21 -17.15
CA VAL A 34 1.24 -1.01 -18.37
C VAL A 34 0.64 -2.32 -18.87
N ALA A 35 1.40 -3.43 -18.83
CA ALA A 35 0.87 -4.73 -19.26
C ALA A 35 -0.35 -5.17 -18.41
N ILE A 36 -0.32 -4.95 -17.08
CA ILE A 36 -1.49 -5.21 -16.24
C ILE A 36 -2.61 -4.21 -16.54
N ALA A 37 -2.29 -2.94 -16.74
CA ALA A 37 -3.27 -1.91 -17.05
C ALA A 37 -4.03 -2.24 -18.35
N GLU A 38 -3.33 -2.60 -19.41
CA GLU A 38 -3.93 -3.00 -20.68
C GLU A 38 -4.76 -4.30 -20.54
N TYR A 39 -4.27 -5.26 -19.76
CA TYR A 39 -4.98 -6.51 -19.55
C TYR A 39 -6.30 -6.33 -18.80
N VAL A 40 -6.33 -5.47 -17.79
CA VAL A 40 -7.51 -5.26 -16.93
C VAL A 40 -8.44 -4.19 -17.49
N GLY A 41 -7.89 -3.09 -17.99
CA GLY A 41 -8.65 -1.93 -18.50
C GLY A 41 -8.94 -1.98 -20.00
N GLY A 42 -8.37 -2.95 -20.73
CA GLY A 42 -8.40 -2.98 -22.18
C GLY A 42 -7.42 -1.99 -22.83
N THR A 43 -7.21 -0.84 -22.20
CA THR A 43 -6.21 0.17 -22.51
C THR A 43 -5.63 0.74 -21.23
N GLU A 44 -4.47 1.42 -21.28
CA GLU A 44 -3.94 2.11 -20.11
C GLU A 44 -4.91 3.19 -19.61
N ASP A 45 -5.52 3.97 -20.52
CA ASP A 45 -6.51 5.01 -20.17
C ASP A 45 -7.72 4.41 -19.46
N GLY A 46 -8.28 3.29 -19.98
CA GLY A 46 -9.38 2.59 -19.33
C GLY A 46 -9.03 2.09 -17.93
N PHE A 47 -7.77 1.67 -17.72
CA PHE A 47 -7.30 1.31 -16.40
C PHE A 47 -7.14 2.52 -15.47
N VAL A 48 -6.69 3.66 -15.99
CA VAL A 48 -6.63 4.93 -15.23
C VAL A 48 -8.01 5.36 -14.75
N ASP A 49 -9.04 5.20 -15.58
CA ASP A 49 -10.42 5.46 -15.16
C ASP A 49 -10.85 4.55 -14.00
N LEU A 50 -10.47 3.26 -14.05
CA LEU A 50 -10.71 2.33 -12.94
C LEU A 50 -9.93 2.73 -11.68
N MET A 51 -8.67 3.15 -11.81
CA MET A 51 -7.86 3.64 -10.68
C MET A 51 -8.53 4.83 -10.01
N ASN A 52 -8.97 5.84 -10.77
CA ASN A 52 -9.63 7.03 -10.25
C ASN A 52 -10.99 6.70 -9.61
N SER A 53 -11.77 5.82 -10.25
CA SER A 53 -13.05 5.37 -9.70
C SER A 53 -12.87 4.63 -8.37
N TYR A 54 -11.86 3.77 -8.28
CA TYR A 54 -11.54 3.07 -7.04
C TYR A 54 -11.05 4.04 -5.96
N ALA A 55 -10.15 4.97 -6.29
CA ALA A 55 -9.67 6.00 -5.38
C ALA A 55 -10.84 6.80 -4.76
N ALA A 56 -11.77 7.27 -5.60
CA ALA A 56 -12.98 7.96 -5.13
C ALA A 56 -13.82 7.07 -4.21
N SER A 57 -13.99 5.77 -4.56
CA SER A 57 -14.83 4.84 -3.79
C SER A 57 -14.30 4.57 -2.37
N ILE A 58 -13.00 4.72 -2.15
CA ILE A 58 -12.38 4.56 -0.84
C ILE A 58 -12.09 5.88 -0.13
N GLY A 59 -12.50 7.01 -0.71
CA GLY A 59 -12.41 8.34 -0.09
C GLY A 59 -11.10 9.10 -0.33
N MET A 60 -10.31 8.75 -1.36
CA MET A 60 -9.11 9.50 -1.76
C MET A 60 -9.49 10.77 -2.53
N ASN A 61 -10.04 11.76 -1.84
CA ASN A 61 -10.65 12.93 -2.46
C ASN A 61 -9.66 13.96 -3.04
N ASN A 62 -8.38 13.79 -2.77
CA ASN A 62 -7.32 14.69 -3.25
C ASN A 62 -6.31 13.94 -4.14
N THR A 63 -6.76 12.89 -4.81
CA THR A 63 -5.92 12.06 -5.67
C THR A 63 -6.50 12.00 -7.08
N THR A 64 -5.64 12.20 -8.06
CA THR A 64 -5.93 11.98 -9.49
C THR A 64 -4.77 11.20 -10.10
N PHE A 65 -5.07 10.06 -10.68
CA PHE A 65 -4.12 9.26 -11.46
C PHE A 65 -4.24 9.62 -12.94
N MET A 66 -3.10 9.75 -13.62
CA MET A 66 -3.01 10.07 -15.06
C MET A 66 -2.37 8.94 -15.86
N ASN A 67 -1.73 7.98 -15.20
CA ASN A 67 -1.12 6.79 -15.82
C ASN A 67 -0.96 5.67 -14.77
N SER A 68 -0.68 4.48 -15.24
CA SER A 68 -0.51 3.29 -14.40
C SER A 68 0.86 3.19 -13.72
N THR A 69 1.83 4.01 -14.15
CA THR A 69 3.24 3.85 -13.81
C THR A 69 3.73 4.81 -12.72
N GLY A 70 3.03 5.91 -12.51
CA GLY A 70 3.48 7.02 -11.65
C GLY A 70 4.52 7.92 -12.32
N LEU A 71 4.67 7.85 -13.65
CA LEU A 71 5.49 8.82 -14.39
C LEU A 71 4.88 10.22 -14.30
N PRO A 72 5.70 11.28 -14.36
CA PRO A 72 5.25 12.64 -14.15
C PRO A 72 4.16 13.09 -15.15
N ASP A 73 3.11 13.66 -14.60
CA ASP A 73 2.10 14.45 -15.29
C ASP A 73 1.66 15.57 -14.34
N VAL A 74 1.28 16.74 -14.89
CA VAL A 74 0.92 17.91 -14.08
C VAL A 74 -0.32 17.67 -13.22
N ASN A 75 -1.20 16.78 -13.64
CA ASN A 75 -2.44 16.43 -12.96
C ASN A 75 -2.33 15.12 -12.16
N HIS A 76 -1.17 14.45 -12.18
CA HIS A 76 -0.94 13.23 -11.40
C HIS A 76 -0.61 13.61 -9.96
N LEU A 77 -1.64 13.80 -9.15
CA LEU A 77 -1.55 14.37 -7.82
C LEU A 77 -2.12 13.43 -6.76
N THR A 78 -1.54 13.48 -5.57
CA THR A 78 -2.03 12.76 -4.39
C THR A 78 -1.62 13.46 -3.12
N THR A 79 -2.08 12.97 -1.97
CA THR A 79 -1.68 13.43 -0.64
C THR A 79 -1.14 12.29 0.20
N ALA A 80 -0.36 12.61 1.25
CA ALA A 80 0.10 11.61 2.20
C ALA A 80 -1.07 10.88 2.90
N SER A 81 -2.16 11.60 3.18
CA SER A 81 -3.37 11.06 3.77
C SER A 81 -4.04 10.04 2.85
N ASP A 82 -4.22 10.38 1.58
CA ASP A 82 -4.85 9.49 0.60
C ASP A 82 -4.00 8.23 0.36
N LEU A 83 -2.67 8.36 0.31
CA LEU A 83 -1.78 7.21 0.18
C LEU A 83 -1.79 6.31 1.42
N ALA A 84 -1.91 6.88 2.63
CA ALA A 84 -2.08 6.11 3.85
C ALA A 84 -3.41 5.34 3.85
N LEU A 85 -4.50 5.99 3.40
CA LEU A 85 -5.81 5.38 3.24
C LEU A 85 -5.79 4.23 2.22
N LEU A 86 -5.19 4.44 1.05
CA LEU A 86 -5.01 3.41 0.03
C LEU A 86 -4.24 2.22 0.59
N THR A 87 -3.14 2.49 1.27
CA THR A 87 -2.28 1.45 1.84
C THR A 87 -3.01 0.64 2.91
N SER A 88 -3.73 1.31 3.82
CA SER A 88 -4.54 0.64 4.85
C SER A 88 -5.62 -0.24 4.24
N ASN A 89 -6.33 0.27 3.24
CA ASN A 89 -7.35 -0.47 2.51
C ASN A 89 -6.76 -1.70 1.81
N PHE A 90 -5.60 -1.54 1.15
CA PHE A 90 -4.93 -2.63 0.45
C PHE A 90 -4.47 -3.74 1.40
N ILE A 91 -3.83 -3.39 2.53
CA ILE A 91 -3.38 -4.34 3.55
C ILE A 91 -4.55 -5.15 4.10
N THR A 92 -5.68 -4.49 4.33
CA THR A 92 -6.84 -5.12 4.95
C THR A 92 -7.59 -6.02 3.97
N LYS A 93 -7.78 -5.57 2.73
CA LYS A 93 -8.58 -6.31 1.74
C LYS A 93 -7.80 -7.39 0.98
N TYR A 94 -6.50 -7.20 0.79
CA TYR A 94 -5.67 -8.06 -0.06
C TYR A 94 -4.39 -8.53 0.65
N PRO A 95 -4.50 -9.16 1.85
CA PRO A 95 -3.35 -9.54 2.67
C PRO A 95 -2.39 -10.49 1.94
N ASP A 96 -2.90 -11.40 1.12
CA ASP A 96 -2.09 -12.38 0.36
C ASP A 96 -1.22 -11.67 -0.69
N ILE A 97 -1.79 -10.68 -1.40
CA ILE A 97 -1.04 -9.88 -2.37
C ILE A 97 -0.08 -8.93 -1.63
N TYR A 98 -0.51 -8.38 -0.49
CA TYR A 98 0.36 -7.53 0.32
C TYR A 98 1.61 -8.25 0.81
N ALA A 99 1.55 -9.55 1.06
CA ALA A 99 2.71 -10.35 1.45
C ALA A 99 3.89 -10.26 0.46
N LEU A 100 3.62 -10.00 -0.82
CA LEU A 100 4.66 -9.82 -1.86
C LEU A 100 5.56 -8.59 -1.60
N PHE A 101 5.08 -7.58 -0.88
CA PHE A 101 5.86 -6.38 -0.58
C PHE A 101 7.03 -6.63 0.37
N LYS A 102 7.00 -7.73 1.10
CA LYS A 102 8.10 -8.17 1.98
C LYS A 102 9.21 -8.88 1.21
N GLU A 103 8.98 -9.30 -0.03
CA GLU A 103 10.00 -9.97 -0.85
C GLU A 103 11.16 -9.01 -1.15
N LYS A 104 12.37 -9.46 -0.84
CA LYS A 104 13.59 -8.65 -0.95
C LYS A 104 14.17 -8.60 -2.35
N GLU A 105 13.93 -9.64 -3.14
CA GLU A 105 14.44 -9.74 -4.50
C GLU A 105 13.50 -10.53 -5.40
N PHE A 106 13.53 -10.20 -6.68
CA PHE A 106 12.83 -10.91 -7.73
C PHE A 106 13.62 -10.82 -9.03
N GLU A 107 13.80 -11.94 -9.71
CA GLU A 107 14.47 -12.04 -10.99
C GLU A 107 13.51 -12.59 -12.04
N TYR A 108 13.47 -11.97 -13.21
CA TYR A 108 12.63 -12.39 -14.32
C TYR A 108 13.48 -12.58 -15.58
N GLY A 109 13.31 -13.73 -16.25
CA GLY A 109 13.95 -14.00 -17.55
C GLY A 109 15.48 -13.98 -17.53
N GLY A 110 16.12 -14.23 -16.37
CA GLY A 110 17.58 -14.16 -16.21
C GLY A 110 18.15 -12.73 -16.17
N VAL A 111 17.27 -11.72 -16.15
CA VAL A 111 17.68 -10.31 -16.04
C VAL A 111 17.92 -9.96 -14.57
N THR A 112 19.17 -9.73 -14.21
CA THR A 112 19.57 -9.37 -12.84
C THR A 112 19.47 -7.86 -12.55
N ALA A 113 19.26 -7.04 -13.56
CA ALA A 113 19.05 -5.60 -13.42
C ALA A 113 17.78 -5.33 -12.58
N ASN A 114 17.92 -4.50 -11.55
CA ASN A 114 16.81 -4.12 -10.65
C ASN A 114 16.19 -5.27 -9.84
N LYS A 115 16.86 -6.41 -9.68
CA LYS A 115 16.31 -7.55 -8.94
C LYS A 115 16.02 -7.26 -7.47
N MET A 116 16.72 -6.31 -6.87
CA MET A 116 16.59 -5.97 -5.44
C MET A 116 15.41 -5.02 -5.22
N ASN A 117 14.61 -5.31 -4.19
CA ASN A 117 13.57 -4.38 -3.73
C ASN A 117 14.23 -3.07 -3.29
N ARG A 118 13.70 -1.94 -3.75
CA ARG A 118 14.24 -0.62 -3.43
C ARG A 118 13.88 -0.13 -2.03
N ASN A 119 12.92 -0.76 -1.39
CA ASN A 119 12.54 -0.45 -0.02
C ASN A 119 13.56 -1.02 0.97
N ARG A 120 14.56 -0.23 1.31
CA ARG A 120 15.63 -0.66 2.23
C ARG A 120 15.19 -0.87 3.67
N LEU A 121 13.98 -0.42 4.06
CA LEU A 121 13.43 -0.73 5.39
C LEU A 121 13.38 -2.24 5.64
N LEU A 122 13.15 -3.04 4.59
CA LEU A 122 13.10 -4.50 4.68
C LEU A 122 14.40 -5.15 5.18
N TRP A 123 15.53 -4.43 5.14
CA TRP A 123 16.83 -4.93 5.63
C TRP A 123 17.24 -4.34 6.96
N ILE A 124 16.73 -3.14 7.31
CA ILE A 124 17.16 -2.41 8.51
C ILE A 124 16.13 -2.49 9.65
N ASP A 125 14.89 -2.87 9.37
CA ASP A 125 13.84 -3.11 10.36
C ASP A 125 13.10 -4.42 10.01
N GLU A 126 13.37 -5.46 10.78
CA GLU A 126 12.78 -6.80 10.58
C GLU A 126 11.25 -6.81 10.74
N THR A 127 10.70 -5.81 11.43
CA THR A 127 9.26 -5.62 11.62
C THR A 127 8.60 -4.95 10.44
N SER A 128 9.39 -4.39 9.50
CA SER A 128 8.90 -3.78 8.25
C SER A 128 8.49 -4.85 7.25
N ASP A 129 7.32 -4.63 6.61
CA ASP A 129 6.76 -5.57 5.63
C ASP A 129 6.30 -4.89 4.33
N GLY A 130 6.67 -3.62 4.15
CA GLY A 130 6.34 -2.85 2.93
C GLY A 130 6.71 -1.37 3.07
N VAL A 131 6.36 -0.51 2.14
CA VAL A 131 5.46 -0.76 1.03
C VAL A 131 6.19 -0.39 -0.28
N LYS A 132 6.32 0.91 -0.61
CA LYS A 132 6.80 1.32 -1.93
C LYS A 132 7.60 2.61 -1.89
N THR A 133 8.68 2.62 -2.65
CA THR A 133 9.47 3.82 -2.96
C THR A 133 9.00 4.47 -4.25
N GLY A 134 9.16 5.78 -4.37
CA GLY A 134 8.97 6.54 -5.59
C GLY A 134 9.96 7.69 -5.69
N HIS A 135 10.29 8.08 -6.90
CA HIS A 135 11.10 9.27 -7.15
C HIS A 135 10.81 9.85 -8.53
N THR A 136 10.55 11.14 -8.55
CA THR A 136 10.58 11.97 -9.75
C THR A 136 11.24 13.30 -9.41
N SER A 137 11.69 14.06 -10.41
CA SER A 137 12.29 15.38 -10.17
C SER A 137 11.32 16.36 -9.51
N SER A 138 10.02 16.23 -9.79
CA SER A 138 8.97 17.09 -9.20
C SER A 138 8.50 16.63 -7.83
N ALA A 139 8.38 15.33 -7.61
CA ALA A 139 7.88 14.78 -6.35
C ALA A 139 8.96 14.59 -5.28
N GLY A 140 10.25 14.68 -5.64
CA GLY A 140 11.34 14.31 -4.74
C GLY A 140 11.37 12.81 -4.42
N TRP A 141 12.03 12.44 -3.35
CA TRP A 141 12.08 11.07 -2.88
C TRP A 141 10.90 10.77 -1.95
N CYS A 142 10.13 9.75 -2.32
CA CYS A 142 8.93 9.34 -1.59
C CYS A 142 9.07 7.91 -1.09
N LEU A 143 8.51 7.64 0.10
CA LEU A 143 8.46 6.31 0.68
C LEU A 143 7.16 6.12 1.48
N ILE A 144 6.43 5.08 1.14
CA ILE A 144 5.40 4.54 2.02
C ILE A 144 6.03 3.38 2.78
N GLY A 145 6.07 3.47 4.10
CA GLY A 145 6.58 2.43 4.99
C GLY A 145 5.45 1.78 5.78
N SER A 146 5.59 0.50 6.07
CA SER A 146 4.73 -0.22 7.01
C SER A 146 5.54 -1.14 7.88
N ALA A 147 5.20 -1.18 9.16
CA ALA A 147 5.78 -2.12 10.12
C ALA A 147 4.72 -2.65 11.08
N LYS A 148 4.91 -3.88 11.58
CA LYS A 148 4.02 -4.54 12.53
C LYS A 148 4.83 -5.06 13.70
N ARG A 149 4.54 -4.54 14.90
CA ARG A 149 5.27 -4.92 16.12
C ARG A 149 4.33 -5.47 17.19
N PRO A 150 4.80 -6.46 17.98
CA PRO A 150 4.06 -6.91 19.16
C PRO A 150 4.04 -5.80 20.21
N MET A 151 2.91 -5.70 20.91
CA MET A 151 2.72 -4.79 22.02
C MET A 151 2.80 -5.53 23.36
N ILE A 152 2.92 -4.76 24.45
CA ILE A 152 3.01 -5.32 25.81
C ILE A 152 1.77 -6.17 26.18
N ASN A 153 0.60 -5.83 25.63
CA ASN A 153 -0.64 -6.58 25.83
C ASN A 153 -0.76 -7.88 25.01
N GLY A 154 0.29 -8.23 24.22
CA GLY A 154 0.32 -9.43 23.37
C GLY A 154 -0.35 -9.24 22.00
N GLU A 155 -1.02 -8.12 21.75
CA GLU A 155 -1.56 -7.78 20.43
C GLU A 155 -0.47 -7.24 19.51
N ASN A 156 -0.76 -7.16 18.22
CA ASN A 156 0.14 -6.55 17.25
C ASN A 156 -0.40 -5.18 16.83
N MET A 157 0.46 -4.18 16.88
CA MET A 157 0.20 -2.86 16.32
C MET A 157 0.86 -2.73 14.96
N ARG A 158 0.11 -2.25 13.97
CA ARG A 158 0.63 -1.87 12.65
C ARG A 158 0.64 -0.36 12.51
N LEU A 159 1.73 0.16 11.98
CA LEU A 159 1.84 1.55 11.56
C LEU A 159 2.13 1.64 10.07
N ILE A 160 1.53 2.64 9.45
CA ILE A 160 1.79 3.06 8.07
C ILE A 160 2.32 4.49 8.12
N THR A 161 3.39 4.74 7.41
CA THR A 161 3.98 6.07 7.28
C THR A 161 4.07 6.47 5.82
N VAL A 162 3.84 7.73 5.52
CA VAL A 162 3.99 8.29 4.18
C VAL A 162 4.91 9.49 4.25
N VAL A 163 6.06 9.38 3.60
CA VAL A 163 7.03 10.46 3.44
C VAL A 163 7.05 10.83 1.96
N ALA A 164 6.84 12.09 1.65
CA ALA A 164 6.86 12.63 0.30
C ALA A 164 7.73 13.88 0.24
N GLY A 165 8.33 14.15 -0.92
CA GLY A 165 9.07 15.38 -1.15
C GLY A 165 10.44 15.47 -0.46
N SER A 166 11.02 14.34 -0.01
CA SER A 166 12.37 14.37 0.54
C SER A 166 13.41 14.74 -0.52
N ASP A 167 14.42 15.47 -0.12
CA ASP A 167 15.54 15.92 -0.95
C ASP A 167 16.51 14.78 -1.32
N SER A 168 16.49 13.69 -0.57
CA SER A 168 17.34 12.52 -0.83
C SER A 168 16.67 11.21 -0.42
N GLN A 169 17.09 10.13 -1.08
CA GLN A 169 16.67 8.78 -0.70
C GLN A 169 17.03 8.46 0.76
N LYS A 170 18.22 8.89 1.20
CA LYS A 170 18.68 8.68 2.58
C LYS A 170 17.74 9.32 3.59
N ASN A 171 17.31 10.56 3.32
CA ASN A 171 16.42 11.30 4.20
C ASN A 171 15.01 10.69 4.22
N SER A 172 14.48 10.25 3.07
CA SER A 172 13.16 9.59 3.05
C SER A 172 13.12 8.34 3.92
N PHE A 173 14.19 7.52 3.93
CA PHE A 173 14.29 6.36 4.82
C PHE A 173 14.44 6.78 6.29
N ALA A 174 15.30 7.74 6.59
CA ALA A 174 15.52 8.22 7.95
C ALA A 174 14.24 8.80 8.57
N ASP A 175 13.50 9.58 7.80
CA ASP A 175 12.23 10.18 8.27
C ASP A 175 11.15 9.12 8.45
N THR A 176 11.07 8.13 7.55
CA THR A 176 10.17 7.00 7.70
C THR A 176 10.46 6.21 8.98
N GLN A 177 11.74 5.93 9.28
CA GLN A 177 12.13 5.25 10.52
C GLN A 177 11.76 6.08 11.76
N ARG A 178 12.04 7.39 11.74
CA ARG A 178 11.69 8.29 12.85
C ARG A 178 10.18 8.31 13.11
N LEU A 179 9.36 8.34 12.06
CA LEU A 179 7.92 8.30 12.18
C LEU A 179 7.42 6.97 12.75
N LEU A 180 7.98 5.82 12.28
CA LEU A 180 7.64 4.51 12.83
C LEU A 180 8.02 4.42 14.32
N GLU A 181 9.26 4.82 14.68
CA GLU A 181 9.71 4.81 16.07
C GLU A 181 8.86 5.74 16.96
N TYR A 182 8.53 6.93 16.47
CA TYR A 182 7.63 7.85 17.17
C TYR A 182 6.26 7.20 17.41
N GLY A 183 5.68 6.61 16.37
CA GLY A 183 4.38 5.98 16.46
C GLY A 183 4.36 4.80 17.45
N PHE A 184 5.32 3.87 17.35
CA PHE A 184 5.40 2.74 18.27
C PHE A 184 5.76 3.13 19.72
N ARG A 185 6.43 4.27 19.92
CA ARG A 185 6.81 4.74 21.24
C ARG A 185 5.66 5.45 21.97
N TYR A 186 4.86 6.21 21.23
CA TYR A 186 3.90 7.13 21.86
C TYR A 186 2.44 6.74 21.68
N TYR A 187 2.16 5.73 20.83
CA TYR A 187 0.80 5.26 20.58
C TYR A 187 0.69 3.77 20.92
N ALA A 188 -0.50 3.38 21.30
CA ALA A 188 -0.86 2.00 21.58
C ALA A 188 -2.26 1.72 21.00
N THR A 189 -2.45 0.54 20.44
CA THR A 189 -3.77 0.05 20.08
C THR A 189 -4.38 -0.59 21.32
N GLN A 190 -5.59 -0.18 21.68
CA GLN A 190 -6.35 -0.78 22.76
C GLN A 190 -7.68 -1.27 22.22
N LYS A 191 -7.96 -2.55 22.46
CA LYS A 191 -9.26 -3.14 22.14
C LYS A 191 -10.25 -2.85 23.26
N TYR A 192 -11.31 -2.13 22.96
CA TYR A 192 -12.36 -1.79 23.92
C TYR A 192 -13.51 -2.79 23.90
N PHE A 193 -13.84 -3.33 22.72
CA PHE A 193 -14.96 -4.20 22.52
C PHE A 193 -14.57 -5.43 21.67
N ASP A 194 -15.12 -6.58 22.03
CA ASP A 194 -15.04 -7.80 21.22
C ASP A 194 -16.27 -7.90 20.33
N VAL A 195 -16.07 -8.27 19.09
CA VAL A 195 -17.16 -8.52 18.13
C VAL A 195 -18.05 -9.65 18.65
N GLY A 196 -19.37 -9.46 18.55
CA GLY A 196 -20.37 -10.45 18.99
C GLY A 196 -20.53 -10.60 20.50
N LYS A 197 -19.82 -9.80 21.31
CA LYS A 197 -20.00 -9.79 22.77
C LYS A 197 -21.02 -8.73 23.16
N GLU A 198 -21.92 -9.12 24.06
CA GLU A 198 -22.90 -8.22 24.68
C GLU A 198 -22.25 -7.45 25.82
N TYR A 199 -22.38 -6.12 25.80
CA TYR A 199 -21.80 -5.21 26.81
C TYR A 199 -22.82 -4.46 27.61
N ALA A 200 -24.04 -4.32 27.08
CA ALA A 200 -25.16 -3.65 27.79
C ALA A 200 -26.49 -4.20 27.28
N ASN A 201 -27.56 -3.98 28.00
CA ASN A 201 -28.93 -4.29 27.61
C ASN A 201 -29.74 -3.00 27.44
N ALA A 202 -30.53 -2.93 26.38
CA ALA A 202 -31.50 -1.86 26.18
C ALA A 202 -32.92 -2.39 26.31
N LYS A 203 -33.78 -1.63 26.97
CA LYS A 203 -35.20 -1.95 27.11
C LYS A 203 -35.92 -1.73 25.76
N VAL A 204 -36.72 -2.70 25.35
CA VAL A 204 -37.50 -2.64 24.13
C VAL A 204 -38.98 -2.54 24.46
N TRP A 205 -39.66 -1.55 23.88
CA TRP A 205 -41.07 -1.33 24.04
C TRP A 205 -41.83 -1.90 22.81
N GLY A 206 -42.81 -2.76 23.07
CA GLY A 206 -43.65 -3.35 22.01
C GLY A 206 -42.95 -4.45 21.20
N GLY A 207 -41.77 -4.94 21.61
CA GLY A 207 -41.07 -6.07 21.00
C GLY A 207 -41.49 -7.42 21.52
N LYS A 208 -41.03 -8.51 20.90
CA LYS A 208 -41.18 -9.89 21.37
C LYS A 208 -40.41 -10.16 22.67
N SER A 209 -39.37 -9.38 22.93
CA SER A 209 -38.55 -9.38 24.13
C SER A 209 -38.58 -8.00 24.75
N ASN A 210 -38.52 -7.95 26.09
CA ASN A 210 -38.48 -6.69 26.86
C ASN A 210 -37.09 -6.04 26.88
N GLU A 211 -36.07 -6.77 26.48
CA GLU A 211 -34.67 -6.35 26.42
C GLU A 211 -33.98 -6.89 25.18
N ILE A 212 -32.99 -6.15 24.70
CA ILE A 212 -32.09 -6.53 23.63
C ILE A 212 -30.64 -6.26 24.06
N GLY A 213 -29.77 -7.21 23.84
CA GLY A 213 -28.32 -7.05 24.03
C GLY A 213 -27.73 -6.07 23.05
N LEU A 214 -26.89 -5.17 23.57
CA LEU A 214 -26.12 -4.22 22.77
C LEU A 214 -24.66 -4.68 22.72
N GLY A 215 -24.14 -4.81 21.52
CA GLY A 215 -22.76 -5.21 21.24
C GLY A 215 -22.23 -4.52 19.99
N VAL A 216 -21.05 -4.90 19.58
CA VAL A 216 -20.40 -4.44 18.33
C VAL A 216 -20.52 -5.56 17.31
N GLU A 217 -21.11 -5.21 16.17
CA GLU A 217 -21.10 -6.05 14.97
C GLU A 217 -19.87 -5.80 14.18
N SER A 218 -19.08 -6.39 13.65
CA SER A 218 -17.85 -6.21 12.81
C SER A 218 -17.62 -4.76 12.35
#